data_af95fdf4aa7afe5714687ea0ac8a0428
#
_entry.id   af95fdf4aa7afe5714687ea0ac8a0428
#
_cell.length_a   1.000
_cell.length_b   1.000
_cell.length_c   1.000
_cell.angle_alpha   90.00
_cell.angle_beta   90.00
_cell.angle_gamma   90.00
#
_symmetry.space_group_name_H-M   'P 1'
#
loop_
_entity.id
_entity.type
_entity.pdbx_description
1 polymer ?
#
loop_
_entity_poly.entity_id
_entity_poly.type
_entity_poly.pdbx_seq_one_letter_code
_entity_poly.pdbx_strand_id
1 'polypeptide(L)'
;RLVDTQAESTETVRLRLENGGSPCAGRVEVHYKWLWGTVTDYNWDLPGANVVCRELNCGSAVSALGGSHFGPGSGPIVTGRVLCNGTERALRDCKSAAWAHYTTPHTNDAGVICSEHRAPRLVPGNSQCSGRMEIQFRDTWKTVCGLDWDLKNANVVCAHLHCGVAVSVSSSSHSGGSTVPMCNEVFECTGNETQLGECRHSSSIHQDCSGHNNVTLKCS
;
A
#
# COMPACT_ATOMS: atom_id res chain seq x y z
N ARG A 1 11.78 -13.21 -41.57
CA ARG A 1 11.79 -14.16 -40.45
C ARG A 1 11.16 -13.50 -39.24
N LEU A 2 9.90 -13.83 -39.07
CA LEU A 2 8.95 -13.19 -38.14
C LEU A 2 8.87 -13.94 -36.79
N VAL A 3 9.99 -14.42 -36.27
CA VAL A 3 9.92 -15.30 -35.11
C VAL A 3 10.17 -14.57 -33.79
N ASP A 4 10.76 -13.36 -33.84
CA ASP A 4 11.23 -12.69 -32.62
C ASP A 4 10.28 -11.68 -32.04
N THR A 5 9.27 -11.25 -32.78
CA THR A 5 8.32 -10.24 -32.29
C THR A 5 7.22 -10.81 -31.40
N GLN A 6 6.96 -12.13 -31.44
CA GLN A 6 5.95 -12.76 -30.58
C GLN A 6 6.52 -13.14 -29.20
N ALA A 7 7.81 -13.36 -29.08
CA ALA A 7 8.41 -13.66 -27.78
C ALA A 7 8.47 -12.43 -26.88
N GLU A 8 8.66 -11.24 -27.45
CA GLU A 8 8.66 -9.99 -26.67
C GLU A 8 7.28 -9.60 -26.18
N SER A 9 6.21 -9.99 -26.89
CA SER A 9 4.85 -9.66 -26.50
C SER A 9 4.30 -10.52 -25.37
N THR A 10 5.01 -11.61 -24.99
CA THR A 10 4.63 -12.49 -23.88
C THR A 10 5.40 -12.22 -22.60
N GLU A 11 6.40 -11.32 -22.62
CA GLU A 11 7.00 -10.86 -21.37
C GLU A 11 5.99 -10.04 -20.60
N THR A 12 5.48 -10.63 -19.52
CA THR A 12 4.70 -9.92 -18.53
C THR A 12 5.61 -8.89 -17.87
N VAL A 13 5.39 -7.61 -18.18
CA VAL A 13 6.02 -6.54 -17.45
C VAL A 13 5.53 -6.66 -16.01
N ARG A 14 6.45 -6.93 -15.10
CA ARG A 14 6.13 -6.98 -13.68
C ARG A 14 6.06 -5.55 -13.14
N LEU A 15 5.08 -5.34 -12.31
CA LEU A 15 4.78 -4.06 -11.69
C LEU A 15 4.69 -4.27 -10.19
N ARG A 16 5.21 -3.33 -9.41
CA ARG A 16 5.10 -3.37 -7.96
C ARG A 16 5.05 -1.96 -7.39
N LEU A 17 4.60 -1.87 -6.14
CA LEU A 17 4.61 -0.63 -5.37
C LEU A 17 5.55 -0.81 -4.17
N GLU A 18 6.41 0.16 -3.94
CA GLU A 18 7.44 0.11 -2.90
C GLU A 18 7.33 1.30 -1.95
N ASN A 19 7.63 1.05 -0.68
CA ASN A 19 7.72 2.05 0.39
C ASN A 19 6.39 2.70 0.80
N GLY A 20 5.26 2.13 0.44
CA GLY A 20 3.95 2.66 0.85
C GLY A 20 3.37 1.99 2.08
N GLY A 21 4.01 0.97 2.62
CA GLY A 21 3.55 0.27 3.81
C GLY A 21 2.64 -0.93 3.53
N SER A 22 2.20 -1.13 2.31
CA SER A 22 1.49 -2.33 1.85
C SER A 22 1.71 -2.52 0.36
N PRO A 23 1.36 -3.69 -0.20
CA PRO A 23 1.50 -3.92 -1.65
C PRO A 23 0.62 -3.02 -2.52
N CYS A 24 -0.36 -2.33 -1.94
CA CYS A 24 -1.33 -1.50 -2.66
C CYS A 24 -1.08 0.01 -2.52
N ALA A 25 0.08 0.41 -2.06
CA ALA A 25 0.52 1.82 -2.06
C ALA A 25 2.02 1.88 -2.18
N GLY A 26 2.52 2.92 -2.82
CA GLY A 26 3.96 3.17 -2.87
C GLY A 26 4.43 3.75 -4.19
N ARG A 27 5.74 3.80 -4.32
CA ARG A 27 6.42 4.20 -5.54
C ARG A 27 6.18 3.16 -6.63
N VAL A 28 5.78 3.61 -7.81
CA VAL A 28 5.55 2.73 -8.95
C VAL A 28 6.90 2.23 -9.48
N GLU A 29 7.09 0.92 -9.47
CA GLU A 29 8.28 0.29 -10.05
C GLU A 29 7.88 -0.75 -11.10
N VAL A 30 8.60 -0.75 -12.20
CA VAL A 30 8.39 -1.67 -13.32
C VAL A 30 9.66 -2.46 -13.58
N HIS A 31 9.50 -3.74 -13.89
CA HIS A 31 10.60 -4.61 -14.28
C HIS A 31 10.73 -4.61 -15.80
N TYR A 32 11.82 -4.05 -16.28
CA TYR A 32 12.07 -3.91 -17.70
C TYR A 32 13.52 -4.32 -18.02
N LYS A 33 13.67 -5.27 -18.90
CA LYS A 33 14.99 -5.78 -19.34
C LYS A 33 15.92 -6.01 -18.15
N TRP A 34 15.50 -6.93 -17.27
CA TRP A 34 16.24 -7.45 -16.11
C TRP A 34 16.41 -6.51 -14.92
N LEU A 35 15.92 -5.27 -14.99
CA LEU A 35 16.04 -4.31 -13.89
C LEU A 35 14.69 -3.77 -13.46
N TRP A 36 14.54 -3.62 -12.15
CA TRP A 36 13.46 -2.81 -11.58
C TRP A 36 13.83 -1.33 -11.68
N GLY A 37 12.91 -0.54 -12.18
CA GLY A 37 13.08 0.90 -12.30
C GLY A 37 11.81 1.65 -12.05
N THR A 38 11.89 2.98 -12.12
CA THR A 38 10.79 3.85 -11.74
C THR A 38 10.12 4.49 -12.96
N VAL A 39 9.02 5.18 -12.68
CA VAL A 39 8.26 5.97 -13.65
C VAL A 39 8.28 7.42 -13.17
N THR A 40 8.60 8.37 -14.04
CA THR A 40 8.54 9.78 -13.66
C THR A 40 7.11 10.29 -13.63
N ASP A 41 6.89 11.35 -12.86
CA ASP A 41 5.56 11.90 -12.57
C ASP A 41 5.02 12.88 -13.61
N TYR A 42 5.73 13.15 -14.68
CA TYR A 42 5.24 14.05 -15.72
C TYR A 42 3.94 13.49 -16.32
N ASN A 43 2.88 14.28 -16.26
CA ASN A 43 1.51 13.90 -16.65
C ASN A 43 0.89 12.78 -15.79
N TRP A 44 1.53 12.42 -14.66
CA TRP A 44 1.02 11.38 -13.77
C TRP A 44 -0.26 11.86 -13.08
N ASP A 45 -1.35 11.11 -13.25
CA ASP A 45 -2.68 11.50 -12.77
C ASP A 45 -3.48 10.26 -12.34
N LEU A 46 -4.73 10.48 -11.91
CA LEU A 46 -5.59 9.40 -11.45
C LEU A 46 -5.86 8.32 -12.52
N PRO A 47 -6.08 8.62 -13.81
CA PRO A 47 -6.20 7.56 -14.80
C PRO A 47 -5.00 6.63 -14.88
N GLY A 48 -3.78 7.17 -14.83
CA GLY A 48 -2.57 6.35 -14.78
C GLY A 48 -2.48 5.52 -13.50
N ALA A 49 -2.78 6.13 -12.37
CA ALA A 49 -2.81 5.44 -11.08
C ALA A 49 -3.88 4.33 -11.06
N ASN A 50 -5.05 4.55 -11.67
CA ASN A 50 -6.09 3.53 -11.80
C ASN A 50 -5.62 2.30 -12.57
N VAL A 51 -4.89 2.50 -13.65
CA VAL A 51 -4.32 1.39 -14.42
C VAL A 51 -3.38 0.57 -13.54
N VAL A 52 -2.51 1.23 -12.79
CA VAL A 52 -1.58 0.54 -11.86
C VAL A 52 -2.34 -0.23 -10.79
N CYS A 53 -3.30 0.39 -10.12
CA CYS A 53 -4.05 -0.25 -9.05
C CYS A 53 -4.81 -1.48 -9.54
N ARG A 54 -5.43 -1.38 -10.72
CA ARG A 54 -6.16 -2.50 -11.29
C ARG A 54 -5.25 -3.62 -11.75
N GLU A 55 -4.12 -3.29 -12.37
CA GLU A 55 -3.13 -4.29 -12.80
C GLU A 55 -2.61 -5.11 -11.61
N LEU A 56 -2.48 -4.47 -10.44
CA LEU A 56 -2.02 -5.11 -9.20
C LEU A 56 -3.15 -5.75 -8.37
N ASN A 57 -4.38 -5.73 -8.85
CA ASN A 57 -5.54 -6.19 -8.10
C ASN A 57 -5.71 -5.46 -6.78
N CYS A 58 -5.44 -4.15 -6.77
CA CYS A 58 -5.51 -3.29 -5.60
C CYS A 58 -6.73 -2.36 -5.61
N GLY A 59 -7.72 -2.64 -6.45
CA GLY A 59 -8.92 -1.83 -6.57
C GLY A 59 -8.71 -0.61 -7.47
N SER A 60 -9.23 0.53 -7.08
CA SER A 60 -9.13 1.78 -7.81
C SER A 60 -8.10 2.71 -7.19
N ALA A 61 -7.69 3.75 -7.92
CA ALA A 61 -6.78 4.75 -7.37
C ALA A 61 -7.51 5.70 -6.43
N VAL A 62 -6.88 5.98 -5.30
CA VAL A 62 -7.28 7.04 -4.38
C VAL A 62 -6.45 8.29 -4.64
N SER A 63 -5.14 8.13 -4.83
CA SER A 63 -4.22 9.25 -5.05
C SER A 63 -3.16 8.89 -6.08
N ALA A 64 -2.86 9.84 -6.96
CA ALA A 64 -1.70 9.83 -7.81
C ALA A 64 -0.70 10.85 -7.25
N LEU A 65 0.49 10.39 -6.92
CA LEU A 65 1.47 11.20 -6.19
C LEU A 65 2.74 11.35 -7.01
N GLY A 66 3.34 12.53 -6.93
CA GLY A 66 4.58 12.86 -7.62
C GLY A 66 5.65 13.33 -6.65
N GLY A 67 6.75 13.84 -7.21
CA GLY A 67 7.83 14.41 -6.41
C GLY A 67 8.53 13.40 -5.52
N SER A 68 8.58 12.12 -5.91
CA SER A 68 9.18 11.05 -5.11
C SER A 68 8.60 10.98 -3.71
N HIS A 69 7.28 11.06 -3.61
CA HIS A 69 6.54 11.06 -2.34
C HIS A 69 6.93 9.88 -1.44
N PHE A 70 7.13 8.71 -2.03
CA PHE A 70 7.53 7.49 -1.30
C PHE A 70 9.04 7.26 -1.31
N GLY A 71 9.81 8.30 -1.57
CA GLY A 71 11.26 8.24 -1.67
C GLY A 71 11.75 7.92 -3.08
N PRO A 72 13.03 8.21 -3.35
CA PRO A 72 13.63 7.93 -4.64
C PRO A 72 13.91 6.44 -4.82
N GLY A 73 13.72 5.93 -6.03
CA GLY A 73 14.13 4.57 -6.39
C GLY A 73 15.64 4.46 -6.52
N SER A 74 16.15 3.23 -6.56
CA SER A 74 17.59 2.94 -6.64
C SER A 74 18.05 2.46 -8.02
N GLY A 75 17.13 2.05 -8.88
CA GLY A 75 17.43 1.57 -10.22
C GLY A 75 17.37 2.66 -11.27
N PRO A 76 17.26 2.29 -12.55
CA PRO A 76 17.05 3.29 -13.62
C PRO A 76 15.66 3.87 -13.55
N ILE A 77 15.45 4.98 -14.27
CA ILE A 77 14.12 5.42 -14.66
C ILE A 77 13.79 4.70 -15.95
N VAL A 78 12.65 4.02 -16.01
CA VAL A 78 12.26 3.22 -17.18
C VAL A 78 11.45 4.02 -18.16
N THR A 79 10.51 4.83 -17.69
CA THR A 79 9.66 5.66 -18.54
C THR A 79 9.12 6.86 -17.76
N GLY A 80 8.39 7.70 -18.44
CA GLY A 80 7.68 8.83 -17.87
C GLY A 80 6.69 9.37 -18.87
N ARG A 81 6.09 10.52 -18.58
CA ARG A 81 5.07 11.13 -19.42
C ARG A 81 3.95 10.15 -19.76
N VAL A 82 3.54 9.38 -18.74
CA VAL A 82 2.52 8.36 -18.91
C VAL A 82 1.16 9.02 -19.05
N LEU A 83 0.49 8.71 -20.15
CA LEU A 83 -0.86 9.20 -20.45
C LEU A 83 -1.78 8.01 -20.64
N CYS A 84 -2.63 7.78 -19.64
CA CYS A 84 -3.64 6.74 -19.67
C CYS A 84 -5.03 7.38 -19.72
N ASN A 85 -6.00 6.66 -20.31
CA ASN A 85 -7.40 7.06 -20.19
C ASN A 85 -8.07 6.42 -18.98
N GLY A 86 -7.41 5.46 -18.32
CA GLY A 86 -7.92 4.76 -17.14
C GLY A 86 -8.52 3.38 -17.43
N THR A 87 -8.68 3.00 -18.69
CA THR A 87 -9.30 1.73 -19.09
C THR A 87 -8.32 0.69 -19.60
N GLU A 88 -7.07 1.07 -19.78
CA GLU A 88 -6.02 0.16 -20.26
C GLU A 88 -5.83 -1.00 -19.28
N ARG A 89 -5.47 -2.17 -19.80
CA ARG A 89 -5.25 -3.38 -18.99
C ARG A 89 -3.92 -3.33 -18.23
N ALA A 90 -2.93 -2.66 -18.79
CA ALA A 90 -1.59 -2.59 -18.24
C ALA A 90 -0.99 -1.21 -18.47
N LEU A 91 -0.09 -0.81 -17.57
CA LEU A 91 0.60 0.48 -17.68
C LEU A 91 1.35 0.61 -19.02
N ARG A 92 1.92 -0.50 -19.50
CA ARG A 92 2.64 -0.53 -20.78
C ARG A 92 1.75 -0.20 -21.99
N ASP A 93 0.43 -0.34 -21.86
CA ASP A 93 -0.52 -0.05 -22.92
C ASP A 93 -0.87 1.45 -22.98
N CYS A 94 -0.47 2.22 -22.00
CA CYS A 94 -0.64 3.67 -21.99
C CYS A 94 0.43 4.33 -22.88
N LYS A 95 0.13 5.52 -23.37
CA LYS A 95 1.12 6.33 -24.05
C LYS A 95 2.18 6.79 -23.06
N SER A 96 3.44 6.77 -23.44
CA SER A 96 4.53 7.15 -22.55
C SER A 96 5.78 7.48 -23.36
N ALA A 97 6.80 8.01 -22.67
CA ALA A 97 8.14 8.04 -23.22
C ALA A 97 8.63 6.61 -23.51
N ALA A 98 9.59 6.47 -24.39
CA ALA A 98 10.14 5.16 -24.72
C ALA A 98 10.69 4.48 -23.46
N TRP A 99 10.37 3.19 -23.29
CA TRP A 99 10.89 2.39 -22.18
C TRP A 99 12.35 2.08 -22.45
N ALA A 100 13.18 2.45 -21.50
CA ALA A 100 14.63 2.28 -21.55
C ALA A 100 15.21 2.30 -20.13
N HIS A 101 16.52 2.32 -19.99
CA HIS A 101 17.18 2.50 -18.70
C HIS A 101 17.83 3.89 -18.69
N TYR A 102 17.11 4.87 -18.18
CA TYR A 102 17.59 6.24 -18.04
C TYR A 102 18.30 6.41 -16.70
N THR A 103 19.37 7.19 -16.70
CA THR A 103 20.21 7.41 -15.52
C THR A 103 20.01 8.77 -14.86
N THR A 104 18.90 9.43 -15.15
CA THR A 104 18.57 10.73 -14.55
C THR A 104 18.23 10.60 -13.06
N PRO A 105 18.33 11.70 -12.28
CA PRO A 105 18.03 11.65 -10.85
C PRO A 105 16.57 11.28 -10.55
N HIS A 106 16.35 10.64 -9.39
CA HIS A 106 15.05 10.18 -8.93
C HIS A 106 14.33 11.26 -8.09
N THR A 107 14.22 12.47 -8.60
CA THR A 107 13.55 13.57 -7.90
C THR A 107 12.04 13.59 -8.14
N ASN A 108 11.56 12.85 -9.13
CA ASN A 108 10.18 12.91 -9.60
C ASN A 108 9.59 11.52 -9.85
N ASP A 109 9.86 10.57 -8.97
CA ASP A 109 9.30 9.24 -9.07
C ASP A 109 7.81 9.24 -8.73
N ALA A 110 7.00 8.64 -9.61
CA ALA A 110 5.56 8.54 -9.45
C ALA A 110 5.18 7.51 -8.39
N GLY A 111 4.09 7.77 -7.69
CA GLY A 111 3.53 6.88 -6.69
C GLY A 111 2.02 6.85 -6.74
N VAL A 112 1.44 5.87 -6.06
CA VAL A 112 0.00 5.70 -5.96
C VAL A 112 -0.42 5.25 -4.57
N ILE A 113 -1.66 5.56 -4.20
CA ILE A 113 -2.38 4.89 -3.12
C ILE A 113 -3.65 4.32 -3.73
N CYS A 114 -3.84 3.01 -3.58
CA CYS A 114 -5.00 2.29 -4.10
C CYS A 114 -6.06 2.09 -3.02
N SER A 115 -7.31 1.83 -3.43
CA SER A 115 -8.43 1.69 -2.51
C SER A 115 -8.30 0.48 -1.57
N GLU A 116 -7.56 -0.56 -1.97
CA GLU A 116 -7.33 -1.74 -1.15
C GLU A 116 -6.11 -1.62 -0.23
N HIS A 117 -5.46 -0.45 -0.19
CA HIS A 117 -4.33 -0.22 0.70
C HIS A 117 -4.77 -0.28 2.16
N ARG A 118 -4.10 -1.12 2.94
CA ARG A 118 -4.28 -1.27 4.39
C ARG A 118 -2.90 -1.40 5.02
N ALA A 119 -2.53 -0.45 5.86
CA ALA A 119 -1.23 -0.47 6.52
C ALA A 119 -1.38 -0.09 7.98
N PRO A 120 -0.87 -0.91 8.90
CA PRO A 120 -0.89 -0.59 10.33
C PRO A 120 0.32 0.26 10.73
N ARG A 121 0.18 1.00 11.84
CA ARG A 121 1.31 1.60 12.56
C ARG A 121 1.01 1.59 14.06
N LEU A 122 2.05 1.67 14.87
CA LEU A 122 1.96 1.77 16.33
C LEU A 122 2.47 3.14 16.76
N VAL A 123 1.64 3.91 17.48
CA VAL A 123 1.86 5.34 17.77
C VAL A 123 1.53 5.64 19.22
N PRO A 124 2.21 6.54 19.88
CA PRO A 124 3.65 6.66 19.86
C PRO A 124 4.23 5.51 20.67
N GLY A 125 5.20 4.80 20.12
CA GLY A 125 5.89 3.76 20.84
C GLY A 125 7.33 4.19 21.11
N ASN A 126 7.96 3.58 22.09
CA ASN A 126 9.41 3.67 22.27
C ASN A 126 10.15 2.99 21.12
N SER A 127 9.41 2.22 20.33
CA SER A 127 9.87 1.59 19.10
C SER A 127 8.69 1.46 18.15
N GLN A 128 8.97 1.16 16.89
CA GLN A 128 7.91 0.89 15.90
C GLN A 128 7.12 -0.39 16.20
N CYS A 129 7.54 -1.17 17.20
CA CYS A 129 6.94 -2.46 17.53
C CYS A 129 6.03 -2.42 18.77
N SER A 130 5.72 -1.24 19.28
CA SER A 130 4.78 -1.11 20.40
C SER A 130 4.06 0.24 20.34
N GLY A 131 2.82 0.28 20.80
CA GLY A 131 2.06 1.51 20.89
C GLY A 131 0.58 1.33 20.58
N ARG A 132 -0.11 2.45 20.43
CA ARG A 132 -1.49 2.50 20.02
C ARG A 132 -1.61 2.19 18.54
N MET A 133 -2.53 1.31 18.20
CA MET A 133 -2.70 0.87 16.83
C MET A 133 -3.54 1.85 16.02
N GLU A 134 -3.04 2.18 14.85
CA GLU A 134 -3.76 2.90 13.81
C GLU A 134 -3.60 2.18 12.49
N ILE A 135 -4.62 2.25 11.64
CA ILE A 135 -4.61 1.69 10.29
C ILE A 135 -4.76 2.81 9.29
N GLN A 136 -3.89 2.83 8.29
CA GLN A 136 -4.11 3.65 7.10
C GLN A 136 -5.10 2.92 6.20
N PHE A 137 -6.26 3.57 6.03
CA PHE A 137 -7.34 3.11 5.18
C PHE A 137 -7.44 4.12 4.04
N ARG A 138 -7.12 3.67 2.82
CA ARG A 138 -6.90 4.59 1.70
C ARG A 138 -5.75 5.53 2.05
N ASP A 139 -5.97 6.82 2.16
CA ASP A 139 -4.93 7.81 2.52
C ASP A 139 -5.14 8.43 3.91
N THR A 140 -6.08 7.91 4.71
CA THR A 140 -6.37 8.44 6.05
C THR A 140 -6.05 7.40 7.12
N TRP A 141 -5.52 7.88 8.26
CA TRP A 141 -5.27 7.04 9.43
C TRP A 141 -6.50 6.97 10.30
N LYS A 142 -6.82 5.75 10.79
CA LYS A 142 -7.98 5.47 11.62
C LYS A 142 -7.62 4.56 12.77
N THR A 143 -8.32 4.72 13.90
CA THR A 143 -8.23 3.78 15.01
C THR A 143 -9.11 2.57 14.75
N VAL A 144 -8.93 1.51 15.54
CA VAL A 144 -9.71 0.27 15.42
C VAL A 144 -10.55 0.05 16.67
N CYS A 145 -11.64 -0.70 16.52
CA CYS A 145 -12.48 -1.09 17.64
C CYS A 145 -11.88 -2.30 18.36
N GLY A 146 -11.61 -2.16 19.65
CA GLY A 146 -11.03 -3.25 20.44
C GLY A 146 -11.93 -4.47 20.59
N LEU A 147 -13.25 -4.31 20.40
CA LEU A 147 -14.20 -5.43 20.42
C LEU A 147 -13.96 -6.39 19.23
N ASP A 148 -13.43 -5.88 18.14
CA ASP A 148 -13.19 -6.66 16.93
C ASP A 148 -11.74 -7.11 16.81
N TRP A 149 -10.90 -6.81 17.81
CA TRP A 149 -9.46 -7.00 17.71
C TRP A 149 -8.99 -8.12 18.62
N ASP A 150 -8.49 -9.20 18.03
CA ASP A 150 -8.02 -10.39 18.75
C ASP A 150 -6.52 -10.61 18.55
N LEU A 151 -6.00 -11.68 19.18
CA LEU A 151 -4.59 -12.03 19.11
C LEU A 151 -4.15 -12.43 17.70
N LYS A 152 -5.04 -13.04 16.91
CA LYS A 152 -4.74 -13.43 15.52
C LYS A 152 -4.51 -12.18 14.65
N ASN A 153 -5.39 -11.19 14.79
CA ASN A 153 -5.24 -9.91 14.09
C ASN A 153 -3.95 -9.20 14.52
N ALA A 154 -3.66 -9.23 15.83
CA ALA A 154 -2.45 -8.61 16.38
C ALA A 154 -1.17 -9.28 15.83
N ASN A 155 -1.17 -10.61 15.71
CA ASN A 155 -0.03 -11.32 15.12
C ASN A 155 0.22 -10.90 13.68
N VAL A 156 -0.82 -10.68 12.89
CA VAL A 156 -0.69 -10.23 11.50
C VAL A 156 -0.10 -8.81 11.47
N VAL A 157 -0.52 -7.93 12.37
CA VAL A 157 0.05 -6.57 12.47
C VAL A 157 1.54 -6.64 12.81
N CYS A 158 1.93 -7.47 13.79
CA CYS A 158 3.34 -7.62 14.14
C CYS A 158 4.15 -8.17 12.98
N ALA A 159 3.64 -9.16 12.25
CA ALA A 159 4.30 -9.69 11.06
C ALA A 159 4.41 -8.64 9.95
N HIS A 160 3.36 -7.87 9.71
CA HIS A 160 3.34 -6.80 8.72
C HIS A 160 4.43 -5.75 9.00
N LEU A 161 4.63 -5.41 10.27
CA LEU A 161 5.62 -4.43 10.71
C LEU A 161 7.02 -5.01 10.88
N HIS A 162 7.21 -6.31 10.60
CA HIS A 162 8.46 -7.02 10.84
C HIS A 162 8.89 -6.98 12.31
N CYS A 163 7.91 -7.13 13.20
CA CYS A 163 8.09 -7.01 14.65
C CYS A 163 7.88 -8.36 15.40
N GLY A 164 7.99 -9.47 14.70
CA GLY A 164 7.84 -10.79 15.31
C GLY A 164 6.38 -11.13 15.59
N VAL A 165 6.07 -11.51 16.81
CA VAL A 165 4.74 -11.96 17.22
C VAL A 165 4.14 -11.04 18.28
N ALA A 166 2.81 -11.05 18.41
CA ALA A 166 2.13 -10.26 19.42
C ALA A 166 2.42 -10.82 20.82
N VAL A 167 2.86 -9.97 21.72
CA VAL A 167 3.09 -10.28 23.12
C VAL A 167 1.86 -9.93 23.96
N SER A 168 1.27 -8.76 23.68
CA SER A 168 0.09 -8.32 24.40
C SER A 168 -0.80 -7.44 23.51
N VAL A 169 -2.10 -7.58 23.72
CA VAL A 169 -3.14 -6.78 23.10
C VAL A 169 -4.05 -6.29 24.21
N SER A 170 -4.26 -4.99 24.30
CA SER A 170 -5.19 -4.42 25.27
C SER A 170 -6.05 -3.36 24.61
N SER A 171 -7.30 -3.25 25.03
CA SER A 171 -8.18 -2.18 24.62
C SER A 171 -8.50 -1.31 25.84
N SER A 172 -8.46 -0.01 25.68
CA SER A 172 -8.78 0.91 26.76
C SER A 172 -9.72 1.99 26.28
N SER A 173 -10.66 2.37 27.16
CA SER A 173 -11.43 3.58 26.99
C SER A 173 -10.59 4.75 27.50
N HIS A 174 -9.95 5.48 26.61
CA HIS A 174 -9.33 6.72 27.00
C HIS A 174 -10.25 7.88 26.66
N SER A 175 -10.65 8.58 27.71
CA SER A 175 -11.35 9.84 27.65
C SER A 175 -10.50 10.98 27.08
N GLY A 176 -9.27 10.70 26.67
CA GLY A 176 -8.32 11.66 26.13
C GLY A 176 -8.34 11.80 24.61
N GLY A 177 -9.51 11.68 24.00
CA GLY A 177 -9.77 12.09 22.64
C GLY A 177 -8.68 11.87 21.60
N SER A 178 -8.57 10.68 21.03
CA SER A 178 -7.92 10.57 19.74
C SER A 178 -8.71 11.40 18.74
N THR A 179 -8.05 12.35 18.07
CA THR A 179 -8.64 13.13 16.99
C THR A 179 -8.78 12.29 15.70
N VAL A 180 -8.28 11.04 15.73
CA VAL A 180 -8.28 10.15 14.59
C VAL A 180 -9.61 9.41 14.53
N PRO A 181 -10.30 9.42 13.37
CA PRO A 181 -11.60 8.74 13.25
C PRO A 181 -11.45 7.23 13.37
N MET A 182 -12.56 6.57 13.72
CA MET A 182 -12.59 5.12 13.83
C MET A 182 -12.73 4.45 12.47
N CYS A 183 -12.02 3.34 12.28
CA CYS A 183 -12.16 2.49 11.12
C CYS A 183 -13.50 1.77 11.13
N ASN A 184 -14.20 1.74 10.00
CA ASN A 184 -15.46 1.05 9.84
C ASN A 184 -15.30 -0.39 9.36
N GLU A 185 -14.09 -0.91 9.34
CA GLU A 185 -13.79 -2.25 8.87
C GLU A 185 -13.48 -3.20 10.02
N VAL A 186 -13.97 -4.44 9.90
CA VAL A 186 -13.63 -5.56 10.78
C VAL A 186 -12.70 -6.47 10.02
N PHE A 187 -11.58 -6.82 10.64
CA PHE A 187 -10.61 -7.76 10.09
C PHE A 187 -10.76 -9.12 10.75
N GLU A 188 -10.78 -10.17 9.94
CA GLU A 188 -10.86 -11.55 10.39
C GLU A 188 -9.62 -12.28 9.89
N CYS A 189 -8.52 -12.18 10.64
CA CYS A 189 -7.26 -12.81 10.29
C CYS A 189 -7.19 -14.22 10.84
N THR A 190 -6.51 -15.12 10.12
CA THR A 190 -6.18 -16.47 10.61
C THR A 190 -4.99 -16.46 11.58
N GLY A 191 -4.17 -15.41 11.50
CA GLY A 191 -2.93 -15.27 12.26
C GLY A 191 -1.69 -15.58 11.46
N ASN A 192 -1.83 -16.16 10.27
CA ASN A 192 -0.71 -16.58 9.42
C ASN A 192 -0.44 -15.64 8.24
N GLU A 193 -1.28 -14.66 8.04
CA GLU A 193 -1.09 -13.67 6.98
C GLU A 193 0.15 -12.80 7.28
N THR A 194 0.85 -12.37 6.24
CA THR A 194 2.03 -11.52 6.36
C THR A 194 1.69 -10.04 6.19
N GLN A 195 0.51 -9.74 5.67
CA GLN A 195 0.03 -8.39 5.41
C GLN A 195 -1.40 -8.27 5.89
N LEU A 196 -1.74 -7.13 6.49
CA LEU A 196 -3.09 -6.89 7.00
C LEU A 196 -4.15 -6.95 5.90
N GLY A 197 -3.81 -6.50 4.70
CA GLY A 197 -4.73 -6.54 3.55
C GLY A 197 -5.07 -7.94 3.06
N GLU A 198 -4.31 -8.96 3.45
CA GLU A 198 -4.61 -10.36 3.11
C GLU A 198 -5.72 -10.95 3.99
N CYS A 199 -5.99 -10.35 5.14
CA CYS A 199 -7.05 -10.80 6.02
C CYS A 199 -8.42 -10.55 5.38
N ARG A 200 -9.38 -11.43 5.69
CA ARG A 200 -10.77 -11.14 5.35
C ARG A 200 -11.21 -9.89 6.08
N HIS A 201 -11.93 -9.04 5.40
CA HIS A 201 -12.45 -7.82 5.99
C HIS A 201 -13.86 -7.53 5.47
N SER A 202 -14.65 -6.90 6.31
CA SER A 202 -16.03 -6.54 6.02
C SER A 202 -16.37 -5.23 6.72
N SER A 203 -17.48 -4.62 6.34
CA SER A 203 -17.95 -3.42 7.03
C SER A 203 -18.30 -3.74 8.48
N SER A 204 -17.92 -2.86 9.41
CA SER A 204 -18.20 -3.03 10.82
C SER A 204 -19.71 -2.95 11.07
N ILE A 205 -20.23 -3.89 11.86
CA ILE A 205 -21.59 -3.90 12.36
C ILE A 205 -21.70 -3.25 13.76
N HIS A 206 -20.57 -2.96 14.40
CA HIS A 206 -20.54 -2.32 15.72
C HIS A 206 -20.68 -0.81 15.56
N GLN A 207 -21.85 -0.29 15.90
CA GLN A 207 -22.12 1.14 15.81
C GLN A 207 -21.61 1.93 17.01
N ASP A 208 -21.31 1.24 18.11
CA ASP A 208 -20.84 1.87 19.35
C ASP A 208 -19.59 1.16 19.86
N CYS A 209 -18.43 1.73 19.55
CA CYS A 209 -17.15 1.30 20.07
C CYS A 209 -16.54 2.29 21.07
N SER A 210 -17.38 3.13 21.68
CA SER A 210 -16.95 4.30 22.45
C SER A 210 -16.07 3.95 23.67
N GLY A 211 -16.16 2.75 24.18
CA GLY A 211 -15.34 2.31 25.31
C GLY A 211 -14.11 1.49 24.93
N HIS A 212 -13.90 1.20 23.67
CA HIS A 212 -12.88 0.24 23.22
C HIS A 212 -12.15 0.68 21.94
N ASN A 213 -12.05 1.99 21.72
CA ASN A 213 -11.50 2.54 20.48
C ASN A 213 -9.98 2.76 20.50
N ASN A 214 -9.30 2.38 21.58
CA ASN A 214 -7.85 2.45 21.67
C ASN A 214 -7.30 1.05 21.90
N VAL A 215 -6.70 0.47 20.88
CA VAL A 215 -6.00 -0.80 20.98
C VAL A 215 -4.51 -0.53 21.11
N THR A 216 -3.91 -1.01 22.20
CA THR A 216 -2.47 -0.95 22.40
C THR A 216 -1.89 -2.33 22.15
N LEU A 217 -0.86 -2.38 21.36
CA LEU A 217 -0.21 -3.60 20.91
C LEU A 217 1.27 -3.54 21.24
N LYS A 218 1.78 -4.69 21.72
CA LYS A 218 3.21 -4.89 21.91
C LYS A 218 3.63 -6.14 21.17
N CYS A 219 4.61 -5.99 20.28
CA CYS A 219 5.24 -7.10 19.56
C CYS A 219 6.57 -7.47 20.20
N SER A 220 7.01 -8.69 19.96
CA SER A 220 8.24 -9.22 20.58
C SER A 220 9.52 -8.61 19.98
#